data_4b1bdfc2be3dce5a6e8713e8190adaa2
#
_entry.id   4b1bdfc2be3dce5a6e8713e8190adaa2
#
_cell.length_a   1.000
_cell.length_b   1.000
_cell.length_c   1.000
_cell.angle_alpha   90.00
_cell.angle_beta   90.00
_cell.angle_gamma   90.00
#
_symmetry.space_group_name_H-M   'P 1'
#
loop_
_entity.id
_entity.type
_entity.pdbx_description
1 polymer ?
#
loop_
_entity_poly.entity_id
_entity_poly.type
_entity_poly.pdbx_seq_one_letter_code
_entity_poly.pdbx_strand_id
1 'polypeptide(L)'
;MIRDYQPGDKAALEAIHEAQGIDYQFPDIDGPLFFIKKVLVDESGKIVAAGVLRICAETMLLIKPEQEPQEKLTEIQDLQSSVLKEAYKQGLDDIHAMVPPIGFDKRLVQLGWEEGRPGWKSWEIKTHA
;
A
#
# COMPACT_ATOMS: atom_id res chain seq x y z
N MET A 1 -16.22 -8.81 -21.35
CA MET A 1 -15.18 -8.06 -22.10
C MET A 1 -14.37 -7.25 -21.10
N ILE A 2 -13.07 -7.25 -21.25
CA ILE A 2 -12.16 -6.47 -20.41
C ILE A 2 -11.73 -5.22 -21.18
N ARG A 3 -11.83 -4.07 -20.56
CA ARG A 3 -11.35 -2.80 -21.11
C ARG A 3 -10.72 -1.92 -20.04
N ASP A 4 -10.07 -0.86 -20.46
CA ASP A 4 -9.50 0.13 -19.54
C ASP A 4 -10.62 0.88 -18.80
N TYR A 5 -10.31 1.19 -17.53
CA TYR A 5 -11.15 2.06 -16.71
C TYR A 5 -11.22 3.46 -17.30
N GLN A 6 -12.40 4.07 -17.18
CA GLN A 6 -12.64 5.47 -17.50
C GLN A 6 -13.26 6.17 -16.28
N PRO A 7 -13.07 7.49 -16.09
CA PRO A 7 -13.63 8.19 -14.92
C PRO A 7 -15.13 8.01 -14.71
N GLY A 8 -15.89 7.85 -15.79
CA GLY A 8 -17.32 7.57 -15.73
C GLY A 8 -17.68 6.24 -15.09
N ASP A 9 -16.72 5.33 -14.94
CA ASP A 9 -16.95 4.01 -14.32
C ASP A 9 -16.91 4.06 -12.78
N LYS A 10 -16.43 5.16 -12.21
CA LYS A 10 -16.17 5.26 -10.77
C LYS A 10 -17.40 4.93 -9.92
N ALA A 11 -18.55 5.47 -10.28
CA ALA A 11 -19.78 5.24 -9.52
C ALA A 11 -20.16 3.75 -9.46
N ALA A 12 -19.98 3.01 -10.57
CA ALA A 12 -20.23 1.57 -10.61
C ALA A 12 -19.25 0.82 -9.69
N LEU A 13 -17.98 1.21 -9.65
CA LEU A 13 -16.99 0.58 -8.79
C LEU A 13 -17.23 0.88 -7.31
N GLU A 14 -17.65 2.10 -6.99
CA GLU A 14 -18.05 2.47 -5.62
C GLU A 14 -19.24 1.61 -5.15
N ALA A 15 -20.22 1.39 -6.01
CA ALA A 15 -21.38 0.54 -5.70
C ALA A 15 -20.96 -0.92 -5.46
N ILE A 16 -20.04 -1.46 -6.26
CA ILE A 16 -19.50 -2.81 -6.07
C ILE A 16 -18.75 -2.89 -4.73
N HIS A 17 -17.91 -1.92 -4.45
CA HIS A 17 -17.15 -1.86 -3.20
C HIS A 17 -18.07 -1.87 -1.98
N GLU A 18 -19.11 -1.04 -2.00
CA GLU A 18 -20.10 -0.99 -0.93
C GLU A 18 -20.82 -2.33 -0.77
N ALA A 19 -21.22 -2.95 -1.89
CA ALA A 19 -21.91 -4.23 -1.88
C ALA A 19 -21.04 -5.39 -1.34
N GLN A 20 -19.73 -5.31 -1.49
CA GLN A 20 -18.81 -6.31 -0.93
C GLN A 20 -18.81 -6.33 0.59
N GLY A 21 -19.11 -5.20 1.24
CA GLY A 21 -19.13 -5.11 2.69
C GLY A 21 -17.76 -5.26 3.37
N ILE A 22 -16.67 -5.08 2.62
CA ILE A 22 -15.32 -5.17 3.15
C ILE A 22 -14.97 -3.86 3.86
N ASP A 23 -14.40 -3.96 5.06
CA ASP A 23 -14.08 -2.82 5.90
C ASP A 23 -12.77 -2.14 5.46
N TYR A 24 -12.83 -1.42 4.35
CA TYR A 24 -11.79 -0.47 3.94
C TYR A 24 -12.41 0.61 3.08
N GLN A 25 -11.81 1.79 3.11
CA GLN A 25 -12.29 2.93 2.35
C GLN A 25 -12.07 2.72 0.84
N PHE A 26 -13.03 3.16 0.03
CA PHE A 26 -12.85 3.16 -1.42
C PHE A 26 -11.63 4.03 -1.78
N PRO A 27 -10.67 3.50 -2.56
CA PRO A 27 -9.43 4.19 -2.83
C PRO A 27 -9.61 5.40 -3.77
N ASP A 28 -8.66 6.33 -3.75
CA ASP A 28 -8.57 7.41 -4.73
C ASP A 28 -8.09 6.85 -6.08
N ILE A 29 -8.98 6.15 -6.76
CA ILE A 29 -8.70 5.39 -7.98
C ILE A 29 -8.23 6.27 -9.15
N ASP A 30 -8.58 7.55 -9.13
CA ASP A 30 -8.14 8.52 -10.14
C ASP A 30 -6.81 9.17 -9.78
N GLY A 31 -6.27 8.87 -8.59
CA GLY A 31 -4.98 9.37 -8.14
C GLY A 31 -3.81 8.76 -8.89
N PRO A 32 -2.63 9.41 -8.85
CA PRO A 32 -1.47 9.02 -9.64
C PRO A 32 -0.86 7.67 -9.24
N LEU A 33 -1.16 7.17 -8.04
CA LEU A 33 -0.63 5.89 -7.57
C LEU A 33 -1.30 4.69 -8.22
N PHE A 34 -2.50 4.85 -8.77
CA PHE A 34 -3.24 3.80 -9.48
C PHE A 34 -2.94 3.89 -10.97
N PHE A 35 -2.03 3.07 -11.46
CA PHE A 35 -1.51 3.21 -12.83
C PHE A 35 -2.01 2.12 -13.80
N ILE A 36 -2.55 1.02 -13.32
CA ILE A 36 -3.22 0.00 -14.14
C ILE A 36 -4.62 -0.22 -13.58
N LYS A 37 -5.62 0.00 -14.43
CA LYS A 37 -7.03 -0.11 -14.04
C LYS A 37 -7.80 -0.76 -15.18
N LYS A 38 -8.36 -1.93 -14.91
CA LYS A 38 -9.17 -2.69 -15.90
C LYS A 38 -10.53 -2.99 -15.32
N VAL A 39 -11.54 -2.95 -16.15
CA VAL A 39 -12.91 -3.33 -15.78
C VAL A 39 -13.37 -4.50 -16.62
N LEU A 40 -14.18 -5.36 -16.01
CA LEU A 40 -14.87 -6.46 -16.68
C LEU A 40 -16.32 -6.06 -16.90
N VAL A 41 -16.74 -6.07 -18.15
CA VAL A 41 -18.08 -5.67 -18.56
C VAL A 41 -18.84 -6.91 -19.06
N ASP A 42 -20.05 -7.11 -18.59
CA ASP A 42 -20.89 -8.22 -19.03
C ASP A 42 -21.56 -7.95 -20.40
N GLU A 43 -22.34 -8.91 -20.89
CA GLU A 43 -23.01 -8.80 -22.19
C GLU A 43 -24.01 -7.65 -22.25
N SER A 44 -24.57 -7.23 -21.10
CA SER A 44 -25.52 -6.12 -21.04
C SER A 44 -24.83 -4.74 -20.94
N GLY A 45 -23.50 -4.71 -20.92
CA GLY A 45 -22.74 -3.46 -20.78
C GLY A 45 -22.52 -3.02 -19.35
N LYS A 46 -22.85 -3.84 -18.36
CA LYS A 46 -22.63 -3.51 -16.94
C LYS A 46 -21.26 -3.95 -16.49
N ILE A 47 -20.64 -3.12 -15.67
CA ILE A 47 -19.40 -3.46 -15.00
C ILE A 47 -19.70 -4.42 -13.85
N VAL A 48 -19.05 -5.59 -13.87
CA VAL A 48 -19.25 -6.65 -12.88
C VAL A 48 -18.02 -6.88 -12.00
N ALA A 49 -16.86 -6.38 -12.41
CA ALA A 49 -15.63 -6.48 -11.66
C ALA A 49 -14.61 -5.45 -12.12
N ALA A 50 -13.61 -5.20 -11.30
CA ALA A 50 -12.45 -4.41 -11.68
C ALA A 50 -11.19 -4.96 -11.04
N GLY A 51 -10.07 -4.84 -11.77
CA GLY A 51 -8.73 -5.07 -11.23
C GLY A 51 -7.95 -3.78 -11.32
N VAL A 52 -7.39 -3.36 -10.20
CA VAL A 52 -6.59 -2.14 -10.11
C VAL A 52 -5.25 -2.42 -9.47
N LEU A 53 -4.22 -1.74 -9.93
CA LEU A 53 -2.87 -1.91 -9.43
C LEU A 53 -2.36 -0.56 -8.91
N ARG A 54 -1.98 -0.56 -7.64
CA ARG A 54 -1.48 0.62 -6.94
C ARG A 54 0.02 0.49 -6.69
N ILE A 55 0.72 1.61 -6.79
CA ILE A 55 2.14 1.68 -6.39
C ILE A 55 2.22 1.78 -4.88
N CYS A 56 3.00 0.89 -4.27
CA CYS A 56 3.35 0.92 -2.85
C CYS A 56 4.87 0.94 -2.69
N ALA A 57 5.35 1.58 -1.64
CA ALA A 57 6.76 1.56 -1.29
C ALA A 57 7.00 0.66 -0.09
N GLU A 58 8.06 -0.14 -0.16
CA GLU A 58 8.55 -0.95 0.95
C GLU A 58 9.91 -0.42 1.38
N THR A 59 10.09 -0.25 2.68
CA THR A 59 11.36 0.18 3.23
C THR A 59 12.09 -0.96 3.93
N MET A 60 13.41 -0.87 3.92
CA MET A 60 14.28 -1.77 4.68
C MET A 60 15.30 -0.92 5.43
N LEU A 61 15.56 -1.28 6.68
CA LEU A 61 16.63 -0.68 7.46
C LEU A 61 17.86 -1.57 7.39
N LEU A 62 18.93 -1.01 6.87
CA LEU A 62 20.24 -1.67 6.82
C LEU A 62 21.14 -1.00 7.83
N ILE A 63 21.50 -1.73 8.88
CA ILE A 63 22.33 -1.23 9.97
C ILE A 63 23.42 -2.24 10.29
N LYS A 64 24.61 -1.75 10.66
CA LYS A 64 25.71 -2.62 11.05
C LYS A 64 25.34 -3.43 12.30
N PRO A 65 25.59 -4.76 12.33
CA PRO A 65 25.22 -5.59 13.47
C PRO A 65 25.87 -5.18 14.79
N GLU A 66 27.04 -4.54 14.75
CA GLU A 66 27.78 -4.08 15.92
C GLU A 66 27.18 -2.84 16.56
N GLN A 67 26.21 -2.21 15.91
CA GLN A 67 25.55 -1.03 16.45
C GLN A 67 24.46 -1.41 17.44
N GLU A 68 24.48 -0.83 18.65
CA GLU A 68 23.38 -0.95 19.59
C GLU A 68 22.20 -0.10 19.10
N PRO A 69 21.05 -0.70 18.75
CA PRO A 69 19.96 0.08 18.20
C PRO A 69 19.43 1.19 19.10
N GLN A 70 19.53 1.01 20.43
CA GLN A 70 19.08 2.02 21.38
C GLN A 70 19.99 3.24 21.38
N GLU A 71 21.30 3.05 21.22
CA GLU A 71 22.27 4.15 21.15
C GLU A 71 22.15 4.94 19.85
N LYS A 72 21.53 4.34 18.83
CA LYS A 72 21.39 4.93 17.50
C LYS A 72 19.96 5.37 17.19
N LEU A 73 19.08 5.41 18.20
CA LEU A 73 17.68 5.72 17.97
C LEU A 73 17.47 7.08 17.31
N THR A 74 18.21 8.10 17.73
CA THR A 74 18.10 9.44 17.15
C THR A 74 18.53 9.46 15.69
N GLU A 75 19.65 8.81 15.36
CA GLU A 75 20.10 8.71 13.98
C GLU A 75 19.13 7.92 13.11
N ILE A 76 18.53 6.86 13.66
CA ILE A 76 17.48 6.08 12.93
C ILE A 76 16.27 6.96 12.68
N GLN A 77 15.84 7.74 13.66
CA GLN A 77 14.73 8.69 13.48
C GLN A 77 15.04 9.75 12.41
N ASP A 78 16.24 10.28 12.41
CA ASP A 78 16.67 11.26 11.41
C ASP A 78 16.70 10.65 10.01
N LEU A 79 17.21 9.42 9.89
CA LEU A 79 17.22 8.68 8.63
C LEU A 79 15.80 8.44 8.13
N GLN A 80 14.91 7.96 9.00
CA GLN A 80 13.50 7.76 8.68
C GLN A 80 12.85 9.05 8.19
N SER A 81 13.05 10.15 8.90
CA SER A 81 12.48 11.45 8.53
C SER A 81 12.96 11.90 7.15
N SER A 82 14.23 11.67 6.84
CA SER A 82 14.80 11.98 5.53
C SER A 82 14.14 11.16 4.42
N VAL A 83 13.97 9.86 4.65
CA VAL A 83 13.32 8.95 3.67
C VAL A 83 11.85 9.36 3.45
N LEU A 84 11.12 9.66 4.54
CA LEU A 84 9.70 10.05 4.45
C LEU A 84 9.53 11.37 3.70
N LYS A 85 10.39 12.36 3.94
CA LYS A 85 10.34 13.63 3.21
C LYS A 85 10.55 13.44 1.72
N GLU A 86 11.53 12.63 1.35
CA GLU A 86 11.81 12.35 -0.06
C GLU A 86 10.66 11.57 -0.71
N ALA A 87 10.11 10.57 -0.01
CA ALA A 87 8.98 9.80 -0.49
C ALA A 87 7.75 10.70 -0.74
N TYR A 88 7.48 11.61 0.17
CA TYR A 88 6.38 12.58 0.02
C TYR A 88 6.58 13.48 -1.20
N LYS A 89 7.80 13.96 -1.42
CA LYS A 89 8.12 14.77 -2.60
C LYS A 89 7.90 14.01 -3.90
N GLN A 90 8.09 12.69 -3.89
CA GLN A 90 7.88 11.84 -5.06
C GLN A 90 6.43 11.38 -5.22
N GLY A 91 5.52 11.85 -4.37
CA GLY A 91 4.09 11.58 -4.49
C GLY A 91 3.60 10.32 -3.77
N LEU A 92 4.43 9.68 -2.95
CA LEU A 92 4.03 8.52 -2.17
C LEU A 92 3.30 8.96 -0.90
N ASP A 93 2.19 8.31 -0.59
CA ASP A 93 1.34 8.63 0.56
C ASP A 93 1.66 7.80 1.80
N ASP A 94 2.17 6.60 1.64
CA ASP A 94 2.58 5.74 2.74
C ASP A 94 3.76 4.85 2.37
N ILE A 95 4.39 4.28 3.39
CA ILE A 95 5.51 3.37 3.25
C ILE A 95 5.23 2.16 4.13
N HIS A 96 5.50 0.97 3.61
CA HIS A 96 5.32 -0.28 4.31
C HIS A 96 6.65 -0.88 4.71
N ALA A 97 6.68 -1.53 5.86
CA ALA A 97 7.82 -2.32 6.32
C ALA A 97 7.35 -3.74 6.63
N MET A 98 8.10 -4.73 6.17
CA MET A 98 7.91 -6.12 6.56
C MET A 98 8.98 -6.47 7.57
N VAL A 99 8.55 -6.83 8.78
CA VAL A 99 9.48 -7.13 9.87
C VAL A 99 9.21 -8.53 10.41
N PRO A 100 10.27 -9.30 10.72
CA PRO A 100 10.10 -10.59 11.36
C PRO A 100 9.51 -10.42 12.76
N PRO A 101 8.70 -11.38 13.25
CA PRO A 101 8.02 -11.26 14.54
C PRO A 101 8.95 -11.55 15.72
N ILE A 102 10.08 -10.90 15.80
CA ILE A 102 11.11 -11.09 16.83
C ILE A 102 11.48 -9.78 17.52
N GLY A 103 10.47 -9.05 18.03
CA GLY A 103 10.70 -7.93 18.94
C GLY A 103 11.00 -6.59 18.27
N PHE A 104 11.14 -6.53 16.96
CA PHE A 104 11.38 -5.28 16.25
C PHE A 104 10.13 -4.42 16.13
N ASP A 105 8.96 -5.04 16.19
CA ASP A 105 7.65 -4.39 16.14
C ASP A 105 7.46 -3.31 17.21
N LYS A 106 7.95 -3.55 18.42
CA LYS A 106 7.86 -2.57 19.53
C LYS A 106 8.60 -1.28 19.20
N ARG A 107 9.73 -1.38 18.50
CA ARG A 107 10.51 -0.20 18.09
C ARG A 107 9.81 0.58 17.00
N LEU A 108 9.14 -0.11 16.08
CA LEU A 108 8.36 0.55 15.05
C LEU A 108 7.27 1.43 15.66
N VAL A 109 6.57 0.93 16.67
CA VAL A 109 5.56 1.74 17.39
C VAL A 109 6.21 2.98 18.01
N GLN A 110 7.37 2.85 18.63
CA GLN A 110 8.10 3.98 19.19
C GLN A 110 8.52 5.01 18.13
N LEU A 111 8.74 4.56 16.89
CA LEU A 111 9.11 5.41 15.76
C LEU A 111 7.91 5.99 15.02
N GLY A 112 6.69 5.75 15.51
CA GLY A 112 5.48 6.29 14.93
C GLY A 112 4.81 5.41 13.87
N TRP A 113 5.26 4.16 13.73
CA TRP A 113 4.64 3.21 12.81
C TRP A 113 3.38 2.61 13.42
N GLU A 114 2.42 2.33 12.58
CA GLU A 114 1.20 1.61 12.94
C GLU A 114 1.18 0.27 12.22
N GLU A 115 0.64 -0.75 12.91
CA GLU A 115 0.39 -2.02 12.25
C GLU A 115 -0.58 -1.80 11.09
N GLY A 116 -0.31 -2.43 9.95
CA GLY A 116 -1.20 -2.37 8.80
C GLY A 116 -2.57 -2.93 9.14
N ARG A 117 -3.22 -3.64 8.22
CA ARG A 117 -4.56 -4.18 8.50
C ARG A 117 -4.48 -5.42 9.37
N PRO A 118 -4.83 -5.37 10.67
CA PRO A 118 -4.80 -6.53 11.53
C PRO A 118 -5.66 -7.67 10.99
N GLY A 119 -5.13 -8.89 10.99
CA GLY A 119 -5.83 -10.06 10.49
C GLY A 119 -5.82 -10.24 8.97
N TRP A 120 -5.36 -9.27 8.22
CA TRP A 120 -5.19 -9.39 6.77
C TRP A 120 -3.85 -10.05 6.47
N LYS A 121 -3.85 -10.93 5.45
CA LYS A 121 -2.64 -11.64 5.03
C LYS A 121 -2.07 -11.00 3.77
N SER A 122 -0.75 -10.95 3.67
CA SER A 122 -0.05 -10.52 2.47
C SER A 122 0.20 -11.72 1.55
N TRP A 123 -0.06 -11.54 0.26
CA TRP A 123 0.14 -12.54 -0.77
C TRP A 123 1.01 -11.99 -1.87
N GLU A 124 1.76 -12.84 -2.50
CA GLU A 124 2.70 -12.48 -3.56
C GLU A 124 2.50 -13.38 -4.78
N ILE A 125 2.57 -12.79 -5.97
CA ILE A 125 2.62 -13.54 -7.24
C ILE A 125 3.68 -12.90 -8.12
N LYS A 126 4.41 -13.73 -8.83
CA LYS A 126 5.39 -13.23 -9.81
C LYS A 126 4.68 -12.85 -11.11
N THR A 127 5.13 -11.76 -11.74
CA THR A 127 4.54 -11.28 -12.99
C THR A 127 4.92 -12.15 -14.20
N HIS A 128 5.94 -12.98 -14.04
CA HIS A 128 6.43 -13.90 -15.07
C HIS A 128 6.98 -15.17 -14.41
N ALA A 129 6.98 -16.25 -15.18
CA ALA A 129 7.49 -17.52 -14.72
C ALA A 129 9.02 -17.54 -14.77
#